data_785e701dc78cdef1788c6e33e6d2f6ec
#
_entry.id   785e701dc78cdef1788c6e33e6d2f6ec
#
_cell.length_a   1.000
_cell.length_b   1.000
_cell.length_c   1.000
_cell.angle_alpha   90.00
_cell.angle_beta   90.00
_cell.angle_gamma   90.00
#
_symmetry.space_group_name_H-M   'P 1'
#
loop_
_entity.id
_entity.type
_entity.pdbx_description
1 polymer ?
#
loop_
_entity_poly.entity_id
_entity_poly.type
_entity_poly.pdbx_seq_one_letter_code
_entity_poly.pdbx_strand_id
1 'polypeptide(L)'
;MAGKAEILYEVKAKRGSELRCKGWRQETILRMLENNMENAEHPEQLIIYGGNGKCARNWESYHAIVKSLKELEENETLVVQSGMPVAVFKTHKYAPVVVMATTNIMRATWPTFWDLEKKNLTIFAQYTAAPWEYIGTQGVIEGTYETLGAVAIKHYNGSLENKIYMTAGAGGMGGNQSWAMKMHGGVAIVVDADRVILERRKSKDYMDV
;
A
#
# COMPACT_ATOMS: atom_id res chain seq x y z
N MET A 1 -25.07 -15.48 -19.79
CA MET A 1 -25.34 -14.68 -18.57
C MET A 1 -24.01 -14.25 -17.96
N ALA A 2 -23.28 -13.33 -18.64
CA ALA A 2 -21.95 -12.85 -18.25
C ALA A 2 -21.92 -11.31 -18.10
N GLY A 3 -22.93 -10.69 -17.57
CA GLY A 3 -23.05 -9.23 -17.57
C GLY A 3 -23.24 -8.55 -16.21
N LYS A 4 -23.10 -9.25 -15.08
CA LYS A 4 -23.31 -8.66 -13.75
C LYS A 4 -22.11 -8.69 -12.78
N ALA A 5 -21.00 -9.33 -13.15
CA ALA A 5 -19.83 -9.44 -12.28
C ALA A 5 -18.83 -8.28 -12.43
N GLU A 6 -18.82 -7.56 -13.53
CA GLU A 6 -17.82 -6.53 -13.84
C GLU A 6 -17.99 -5.19 -13.11
N ILE A 7 -19.16 -4.89 -12.58
CA ILE A 7 -19.46 -3.55 -12.01
C ILE A 7 -19.13 -3.46 -10.51
N LEU A 8 -18.89 -4.59 -9.83
CA LEU A 8 -18.73 -4.64 -8.37
C LEU A 8 -17.32 -4.28 -7.87
N TYR A 9 -16.33 -4.18 -8.75
CA TYR A 9 -14.92 -4.07 -8.34
C TYR A 9 -14.23 -2.75 -8.74
N GLU A 10 -14.92 -1.85 -9.45
CA GLU A 10 -14.34 -0.56 -9.79
C GLU A 10 -14.48 0.42 -8.63
N VAL A 11 -13.43 0.53 -7.83
CA VAL A 11 -13.33 1.52 -6.75
C VAL A 11 -12.55 2.72 -7.25
N LYS A 12 -13.10 3.93 -7.08
CA LYS A 12 -12.43 5.20 -7.38
C LYS A 12 -12.45 6.11 -6.17
N ALA A 13 -11.29 6.65 -5.83
CA ALA A 13 -11.18 7.62 -4.76
C ALA A 13 -11.87 8.94 -5.15
N LYS A 14 -12.69 9.46 -4.26
CA LYS A 14 -13.37 10.74 -4.49
C LYS A 14 -12.33 11.89 -4.49
N ARG A 15 -12.46 12.81 -5.44
CA ARG A 15 -11.68 14.05 -5.54
C ARG A 15 -12.54 15.26 -5.13
N GLY A 16 -11.87 16.37 -4.85
CA GLY A 16 -12.51 17.66 -4.52
C GLY A 16 -12.88 17.78 -3.03
N SER A 17 -13.60 18.83 -2.69
CA SER A 17 -13.84 19.26 -1.30
C SER A 17 -15.08 18.67 -0.65
N GLU A 18 -15.92 17.94 -1.39
CA GLU A 18 -17.14 17.36 -0.86
C GLU A 18 -16.86 16.13 0.00
N LEU A 19 -17.35 16.14 1.24
CA LEU A 19 -17.20 15.04 2.19
C LEU A 19 -18.33 14.02 2.06
N ARG A 20 -17.98 12.75 2.26
CA ARG A 20 -18.93 11.62 2.43
C ARG A 20 -18.94 11.11 3.87
N CYS A 21 -17.88 11.44 4.61
CA CYS A 21 -17.74 11.17 6.03
C CYS A 21 -18.12 12.39 6.86
N LYS A 22 -18.23 12.23 8.17
CA LYS A 22 -18.59 13.30 9.10
C LYS A 22 -17.47 14.35 9.30
N GLY A 23 -16.25 14.05 8.89
CA GLY A 23 -15.14 14.97 8.96
C GLY A 23 -13.99 14.60 8.02
N TRP A 24 -13.04 15.54 7.86
CA TRP A 24 -11.89 15.34 6.99
C TRP A 24 -10.95 14.22 7.44
N ARG A 25 -10.85 13.96 8.73
CA ARG A 25 -9.99 12.89 9.25
C ARG A 25 -10.44 11.52 8.74
N GLN A 26 -11.72 11.23 8.84
CA GLN A 26 -12.33 9.99 8.35
C GLN A 26 -12.34 9.94 6.82
N GLU A 27 -12.66 11.06 6.17
CA GLU A 27 -12.69 11.17 4.71
C GLU A 27 -11.31 10.93 4.11
N THR A 28 -10.23 11.44 4.73
CA THR A 28 -8.86 11.23 4.26
C THR A 28 -8.52 9.74 4.24
N ILE A 29 -8.83 9.01 5.32
CA ILE A 29 -8.58 7.57 5.40
C ILE A 29 -9.42 6.81 4.35
N LEU A 30 -10.69 7.17 4.18
CA LEU A 30 -11.54 6.55 3.18
C LEU A 30 -10.98 6.77 1.76
N ARG A 31 -10.55 7.99 1.45
CA ARG A 31 -9.95 8.30 0.14
C ARG A 31 -8.64 7.59 -0.08
N MET A 32 -7.82 7.42 0.96
CA MET A 32 -6.57 6.65 0.87
C MET A 32 -6.85 5.18 0.62
N LEU A 33 -7.80 4.57 1.31
CA LEU A 33 -8.24 3.20 1.05
C LEU A 33 -8.70 3.04 -0.41
N GLU A 34 -9.58 3.92 -0.88
CA GLU A 34 -10.08 3.90 -2.25
C GLU A 34 -8.98 4.18 -3.28
N ASN A 35 -8.05 5.09 -3.00
CA ASN A 35 -6.92 5.36 -3.88
C ASN A 35 -5.98 4.13 -4.01
N ASN A 36 -5.75 3.43 -2.92
CA ASN A 36 -4.99 2.18 -2.98
C ASN A 36 -5.71 1.12 -3.83
N MET A 37 -7.05 1.03 -3.72
CA MET A 37 -7.84 0.12 -4.56
C MET A 37 -7.85 0.55 -6.04
N GLU A 38 -7.99 1.85 -6.33
CA GLU A 38 -7.99 2.40 -7.69
C GLU A 38 -6.68 2.11 -8.44
N ASN A 39 -5.56 2.07 -7.72
CA ASN A 39 -4.22 1.87 -8.28
C ASN A 39 -3.68 0.46 -8.08
N ALA A 40 -4.46 -0.45 -7.52
CA ALA A 40 -4.05 -1.83 -7.26
C ALA A 40 -3.86 -2.64 -8.55
N GLU A 41 -3.02 -3.67 -8.49
CA GLU A 41 -2.86 -4.62 -9.60
C GLU A 41 -4.01 -5.63 -9.67
N HIS A 42 -4.53 -6.02 -8.50
CA HIS A 42 -5.59 -7.01 -8.34
C HIS A 42 -6.68 -6.51 -7.40
N PRO A 43 -7.37 -5.40 -7.76
CA PRO A 43 -8.41 -4.83 -6.90
C PRO A 43 -9.59 -5.79 -6.68
N GLU A 44 -9.90 -6.66 -7.64
CA GLU A 44 -10.93 -7.69 -7.51
C GLU A 44 -10.66 -8.68 -6.36
N GLN A 45 -9.39 -8.85 -5.99
CA GLN A 45 -8.93 -9.67 -4.88
C GLN A 45 -8.65 -8.88 -3.60
N LEU A 46 -8.93 -7.57 -3.60
CA LEU A 46 -8.61 -6.64 -2.52
C LEU A 46 -7.09 -6.52 -2.24
N ILE A 47 -6.26 -6.93 -3.20
CA ILE A 47 -4.81 -6.85 -3.09
C ILE A 47 -4.35 -5.47 -3.54
N ILE A 48 -3.82 -4.70 -2.61
CA ILE A 48 -3.43 -3.31 -2.82
C ILE A 48 -1.91 -3.11 -2.83
N TYR A 49 -1.13 -4.10 -2.40
CA TYR A 49 0.32 -3.95 -2.32
C TYR A 49 1.08 -5.28 -2.28
N GLY A 50 2.26 -5.31 -2.92
CA GLY A 50 3.23 -6.39 -2.78
C GLY A 50 2.78 -7.75 -3.30
N GLY A 51 1.87 -7.79 -4.27
CA GLY A 51 1.39 -8.99 -4.93
C GLY A 51 0.35 -9.80 -4.13
N ASN A 52 0.28 -9.65 -2.80
CA ASN A 52 -0.65 -10.41 -1.96
C ASN A 52 -1.11 -9.68 -0.69
N GLY A 53 -0.71 -8.42 -0.49
CA GLY A 53 -1.13 -7.61 0.65
C GLY A 53 -2.56 -7.07 0.47
N LYS A 54 -3.50 -7.54 1.30
CA LYS A 54 -4.92 -7.20 1.22
C LYS A 54 -5.28 -6.02 2.12
N CYS A 55 -6.20 -5.18 1.65
CA CYS A 55 -6.78 -4.09 2.44
C CYS A 55 -7.95 -4.52 3.32
N ALA A 56 -8.63 -5.60 2.98
CA ALA A 56 -9.73 -6.18 3.72
C ALA A 56 -9.79 -7.69 3.50
N ARG A 57 -10.45 -8.40 4.39
CA ARG A 57 -10.55 -9.87 4.39
C ARG A 57 -11.33 -10.39 3.17
N ASN A 58 -12.43 -9.73 2.86
CA ASN A 58 -13.33 -10.00 1.76
C ASN A 58 -14.13 -8.72 1.43
N TRP A 59 -14.90 -8.74 0.37
CA TRP A 59 -15.70 -7.60 -0.06
C TRP A 59 -16.75 -7.16 0.96
N GLU A 60 -17.34 -8.08 1.68
CA GLU A 60 -18.27 -7.77 2.77
C GLU A 60 -17.58 -6.93 3.85
N SER A 61 -16.40 -7.34 4.27
CA SER A 61 -15.57 -6.58 5.23
C SER A 61 -15.12 -5.23 4.68
N TYR A 62 -14.77 -5.15 3.39
CA TYR A 62 -14.45 -3.88 2.73
C TYR A 62 -15.63 -2.90 2.80
N HIS A 63 -16.82 -3.33 2.41
CA HIS A 63 -18.01 -2.49 2.47
C HIS A 63 -18.38 -2.08 3.91
N ALA A 64 -18.19 -2.99 4.87
CA ALA A 64 -18.40 -2.69 6.28
C ALA A 64 -17.40 -1.64 6.80
N ILE A 65 -16.13 -1.71 6.39
CA ILE A 65 -15.11 -0.69 6.69
C ILE A 65 -15.52 0.67 6.11
N VAL A 66 -15.88 0.71 4.83
CA VAL A 66 -16.31 1.94 4.14
C VAL A 66 -17.53 2.56 4.84
N LYS A 67 -18.50 1.74 5.20
CA LYS A 67 -19.68 2.18 5.96
C LYS A 67 -19.27 2.75 7.32
N SER A 68 -18.46 2.03 8.07
CA SER A 68 -18.00 2.48 9.40
C SER A 68 -17.25 3.81 9.33
N LEU A 69 -16.36 4.01 8.34
CA LEU A 69 -15.66 5.28 8.18
C LEU A 69 -16.59 6.45 7.88
N LYS A 70 -17.67 6.23 7.13
CA LYS A 70 -18.69 7.27 6.83
C LYS A 70 -19.52 7.65 8.07
N GLU A 71 -19.76 6.70 8.95
CA GLU A 71 -20.59 6.87 10.15
C GLU A 71 -19.79 7.30 11.39
N LEU A 72 -18.47 7.16 11.38
CA LEU A 72 -17.57 7.41 12.52
C LEU A 72 -17.58 8.87 12.96
N GLU A 73 -17.76 9.11 14.26
CA GLU A 73 -17.68 10.44 14.87
C GLU A 73 -16.23 10.90 15.07
N GLU A 74 -16.02 12.21 15.29
CA GLU A 74 -14.69 12.79 15.51
C GLU A 74 -13.96 12.21 16.74
N ASN A 75 -14.72 11.80 17.75
CA ASN A 75 -14.23 11.23 19.01
C ASN A 75 -14.41 9.71 19.08
N GLU A 76 -14.40 9.04 17.94
CA GLU A 76 -14.48 7.59 17.84
C GLU A 76 -13.28 7.00 17.10
N THR A 77 -12.96 5.76 17.43
CA THR A 77 -11.90 4.97 16.83
C THR A 77 -12.47 3.66 16.30
N LEU A 78 -12.30 3.42 15.01
CA LEU A 78 -12.61 2.13 14.40
C LEU A 78 -11.49 1.13 14.67
N VAL A 79 -11.85 -0.07 15.10
CA VAL A 79 -10.91 -1.19 15.26
C VAL A 79 -11.13 -2.21 14.16
N VAL A 80 -10.05 -2.53 13.45
CA VAL A 80 -10.03 -3.53 12.37
C VAL A 80 -9.07 -4.64 12.74
N GLN A 81 -9.52 -5.88 12.69
CA GLN A 81 -8.70 -7.05 12.96
C GLN A 81 -8.73 -8.04 11.81
N SER A 82 -7.55 -8.45 11.36
CA SER A 82 -7.40 -9.41 10.25
C SER A 82 -8.28 -9.06 9.05
N GLY A 83 -8.32 -7.76 8.69
CA GLY A 83 -9.08 -7.24 7.55
C GLY A 83 -10.59 -7.16 7.74
N MET A 84 -11.09 -7.18 8.98
CA MET A 84 -12.53 -7.03 9.30
C MET A 84 -12.74 -5.96 10.37
N PRO A 85 -13.71 -5.05 10.23
CA PRO A 85 -14.08 -4.13 11.30
C PRO A 85 -14.76 -4.90 12.43
N VAL A 86 -14.28 -4.73 13.65
CA VAL A 86 -14.74 -5.51 14.81
C VAL A 86 -15.37 -4.66 15.91
N ALA A 87 -15.00 -3.40 16.02
CA ALA A 87 -15.53 -2.51 17.04
C ALA A 87 -15.36 -1.03 16.68
N VAL A 88 -16.18 -0.19 17.27
CA VAL A 88 -16.01 1.26 17.36
C VAL A 88 -16.00 1.63 18.81
N PHE A 89 -14.95 2.35 19.26
CA PHE A 89 -14.83 2.83 20.62
C PHE A 89 -14.95 4.35 20.70
N LYS A 90 -15.62 4.85 21.71
CA LYS A 90 -15.51 6.26 22.07
C LYS A 90 -14.11 6.54 22.61
N THR A 91 -13.48 7.54 22.03
CA THR A 91 -12.13 7.99 22.38
C THR A 91 -12.12 9.51 22.51
N HIS A 92 -11.19 10.19 21.89
CA HIS A 92 -11.12 11.65 21.86
C HIS A 92 -10.58 12.13 20.51
N LYS A 93 -10.78 13.39 20.18
CA LYS A 93 -10.45 13.96 18.86
C LYS A 93 -8.98 13.84 18.42
N TYR A 94 -8.08 13.54 19.32
CA TYR A 94 -6.65 13.31 19.02
C TYR A 94 -6.28 11.81 18.97
N ALA A 95 -7.23 10.92 19.24
CA ALA A 95 -7.01 9.49 19.12
C ALA A 95 -6.87 9.08 17.64
N PRO A 96 -6.23 7.95 17.32
CA PRO A 96 -6.25 7.38 15.99
C PRO A 96 -7.67 7.19 15.49
N VAL A 97 -7.93 7.52 14.22
CA VAL A 97 -9.23 7.27 13.59
C VAL A 97 -9.46 5.78 13.40
N VAL A 98 -8.40 5.06 13.05
CA VAL A 98 -8.42 3.60 12.88
C VAL A 98 -7.24 2.97 13.59
N VAL A 99 -7.50 1.87 14.28
CA VAL A 99 -6.48 0.99 14.86
C VAL A 99 -6.59 -0.38 14.19
N MET A 100 -5.48 -0.91 13.73
CA MET A 100 -5.44 -2.16 12.99
C MET A 100 -4.55 -3.20 13.64
N ALA A 101 -5.05 -4.44 13.71
CA ALA A 101 -4.24 -5.63 13.85
C ALA A 101 -4.34 -6.44 12.55
N THR A 102 -3.24 -6.53 11.82
CA THR A 102 -3.23 -7.17 10.50
C THR A 102 -3.49 -8.67 10.58
N THR A 103 -2.94 -9.30 11.62
CA THR A 103 -3.11 -10.73 11.87
C THR A 103 -3.22 -10.97 13.35
N ASN A 104 -4.36 -11.44 13.79
CA ASN A 104 -4.61 -11.76 15.19
C ASN A 104 -4.70 -13.29 15.41
N ILE A 105 -3.58 -13.97 15.15
CA ILE A 105 -3.49 -15.42 15.27
C ILE A 105 -2.42 -15.77 16.29
N MET A 106 -2.83 -16.42 17.36
CA MET A 106 -1.91 -16.90 18.38
C MET A 106 -1.34 -18.27 17.98
N ARG A 107 -0.02 -18.45 18.14
CA ARG A 107 0.71 -19.71 17.87
C ARG A 107 0.59 -20.20 16.42
N ALA A 108 0.39 -19.32 15.47
CA ALA A 108 0.33 -19.69 14.06
C ALA A 108 1.73 -19.98 13.50
N THR A 109 1.83 -21.03 12.72
CA THR A 109 2.93 -21.27 11.79
C THR A 109 2.60 -20.70 10.41
N TRP A 110 3.59 -20.49 9.54
CA TRP A 110 3.33 -20.04 8.17
C TRP A 110 2.35 -20.91 7.39
N PRO A 111 2.41 -22.26 7.44
CA PRO A 111 1.39 -23.10 6.79
C PRO A 111 -0.02 -22.82 7.34
N THR A 112 -0.18 -22.74 8.64
CA THR A 112 -1.48 -22.44 9.28
C THR A 112 -1.99 -21.05 8.89
N PHE A 113 -1.09 -20.05 8.82
CA PHE A 113 -1.44 -18.70 8.37
C PHE A 113 -2.05 -18.71 6.96
N TRP A 114 -1.39 -19.34 5.99
CA TRP A 114 -1.85 -19.38 4.61
C TRP A 114 -3.15 -20.18 4.43
N ASP A 115 -3.37 -21.19 5.25
CA ASP A 115 -4.65 -21.94 5.26
C ASP A 115 -5.81 -21.06 5.77
N LEU A 116 -5.55 -20.23 6.76
CA LEU A 116 -6.55 -19.27 7.27
C LEU A 116 -6.78 -18.13 6.29
N GLU A 117 -5.75 -17.65 5.63
CA GLU A 117 -5.85 -16.63 4.59
C GLU A 117 -6.72 -17.09 3.42
N LYS A 118 -6.49 -18.32 2.92
CA LYS A 118 -7.32 -18.96 1.88
C LYS A 118 -8.78 -19.11 2.28
N LYS A 119 -9.06 -19.27 3.56
CA LYS A 119 -10.42 -19.33 4.12
C LYS A 119 -11.02 -17.96 4.40
N ASN A 120 -10.35 -16.86 4.05
CA ASN A 120 -10.74 -15.48 4.37
C ASN A 120 -10.92 -15.22 5.89
N LEU A 121 -10.15 -15.88 6.72
CA LEU A 121 -10.17 -15.71 8.18
C LEU A 121 -9.08 -14.78 8.69
N THR A 122 -8.09 -14.50 7.87
CA THR A 122 -7.03 -13.52 8.12
C THR A 122 -6.61 -12.87 6.81
N ILE A 123 -5.69 -11.91 6.89
CA ILE A 123 -5.07 -11.29 5.72
C ILE A 123 -3.55 -11.27 5.89
N PHE A 124 -2.84 -11.40 4.79
CA PHE A 124 -1.48 -10.93 4.71
C PHE A 124 -1.53 -9.43 4.35
N ALA A 125 -1.08 -8.60 5.27
CA ALA A 125 -1.05 -7.17 5.06
C ALA A 125 0.35 -6.64 5.34
N GLN A 126 0.89 -5.89 4.39
CA GLN A 126 2.22 -5.31 4.50
C GLN A 126 2.15 -3.95 5.22
N TYR A 127 3.24 -3.58 5.90
CA TYR A 127 3.26 -2.47 6.87
C TYR A 127 2.69 -1.14 6.36
N THR A 128 3.05 -0.71 5.16
CA THR A 128 2.61 0.58 4.60
C THR A 128 1.23 0.49 3.95
N ALA A 129 0.83 -0.66 3.46
CA ALA A 129 -0.47 -0.89 2.84
C ALA A 129 -1.53 -1.35 3.83
N ALA A 130 -1.12 -2.05 4.91
CA ALA A 130 -2.03 -2.53 5.94
C ALA A 130 -2.91 -1.42 6.54
N PRO A 131 -2.39 -0.23 6.88
CA PRO A 131 -3.19 0.87 7.40
C PRO A 131 -3.84 1.73 6.30
N TRP A 132 -3.84 1.30 5.03
CA TRP A 132 -4.40 2.00 3.87
C TRP A 132 -3.75 3.35 3.54
N GLU A 133 -2.60 3.65 4.10
CA GLU A 133 -1.93 4.95 3.98
C GLU A 133 -0.70 4.91 3.05
N TYR A 134 -0.59 3.89 2.21
CA TYR A 134 0.44 3.84 1.20
C TYR A 134 0.16 4.87 0.10
N ILE A 135 0.93 5.94 0.09
CA ILE A 135 0.78 7.05 -0.86
C ILE A 135 1.49 6.83 -2.20
N GLY A 136 2.15 5.68 -2.37
CA GLY A 136 2.79 5.28 -3.61
C GLY A 136 4.30 5.52 -3.63
N THR A 137 4.82 5.67 -4.83
CA THR A 137 6.24 5.67 -5.17
C THR A 137 7.04 6.83 -4.57
N GLN A 138 6.39 7.98 -4.34
CA GLN A 138 7.06 9.22 -3.93
C GLN A 138 7.91 9.05 -2.66
N GLY A 139 7.35 8.46 -1.58
CA GLY A 139 8.08 8.30 -0.32
C GLY A 139 9.32 7.41 -0.44
N VAL A 140 9.27 6.39 -1.30
CA VAL A 140 10.42 5.52 -1.56
C VAL A 140 11.51 6.25 -2.35
N ILE A 141 11.12 7.03 -3.36
CA ILE A 141 12.06 7.82 -4.16
C ILE A 141 12.75 8.85 -3.28
N GLU A 142 11.98 9.63 -2.51
CA GLU A 142 12.52 10.65 -1.61
C GLU A 142 13.51 10.06 -0.59
N GLY A 143 13.10 9.01 0.13
CA GLY A 143 13.95 8.37 1.14
C GLY A 143 15.22 7.76 0.54
N THR A 144 15.14 7.18 -0.66
CA THR A 144 16.30 6.63 -1.36
C THR A 144 17.21 7.74 -1.87
N TYR A 145 16.63 8.80 -2.44
CA TYR A 145 17.38 9.95 -2.93
C TYR A 145 18.19 10.61 -1.82
N GLU A 146 17.58 10.89 -0.68
CA GLU A 146 18.26 11.48 0.48
C GLU A 146 19.35 10.55 1.03
N THR A 147 19.09 9.25 1.08
CA THR A 147 20.07 8.26 1.51
C THR A 147 21.27 8.23 0.58
N LEU A 148 21.05 8.20 -0.73
CA LEU A 148 22.12 8.24 -1.73
C LEU A 148 22.87 9.56 -1.72
N GLY A 149 22.20 10.69 -1.47
CA GLY A 149 22.81 11.99 -1.27
C GLY A 149 23.76 11.99 -0.07
N ALA A 150 23.33 11.44 1.05
CA ALA A 150 24.18 11.29 2.23
C ALA A 150 25.41 10.38 1.95
N VAL A 151 25.24 9.30 1.21
CA VAL A 151 26.32 8.41 0.76
C VAL A 151 27.29 9.16 -0.16
N ALA A 152 26.76 9.94 -1.11
CA ALA A 152 27.58 10.77 -2.00
C ALA A 152 28.48 11.73 -1.21
N ILE A 153 27.90 12.46 -0.28
CA ILE A 153 28.64 13.41 0.56
C ILE A 153 29.70 12.68 1.40
N LYS A 154 29.31 11.60 2.06
CA LYS A 154 30.18 10.90 3.01
C LYS A 154 31.34 10.14 2.35
N HIS A 155 31.12 9.58 1.15
CA HIS A 155 32.04 8.61 0.56
C HIS A 155 32.59 8.98 -0.82
N TYR A 156 31.95 9.94 -1.53
CA TYR A 156 32.23 10.22 -2.93
C TYR A 156 32.33 11.71 -3.27
N ASN A 157 32.71 12.53 -2.28
CA ASN A 157 32.87 13.99 -2.45
C ASN A 157 31.64 14.70 -3.04
N GLY A 158 30.44 14.22 -2.70
CA GLY A 158 29.15 14.83 -3.08
C GLY A 158 28.61 14.41 -4.45
N SER A 159 29.26 13.49 -5.19
CA SER A 159 28.78 13.03 -6.50
C SER A 159 28.69 11.52 -6.61
N LEU A 160 27.65 11.02 -7.24
CA LEU A 160 27.50 9.61 -7.63
C LEU A 160 27.70 9.39 -9.13
N GLU A 161 28.16 10.38 -9.86
CA GLU A 161 28.58 10.20 -11.25
C GLU A 161 29.60 9.05 -11.37
N ASN A 162 29.42 8.21 -12.40
CA ASN A 162 30.24 7.02 -12.63
C ASN A 162 30.22 5.99 -11.47
N LYS A 163 29.25 6.04 -10.58
CA LYS A 163 29.02 5.03 -9.56
C LYS A 163 27.91 4.09 -9.98
N ILE A 164 28.02 2.84 -9.56
CA ILE A 164 27.04 1.80 -9.81
C ILE A 164 26.31 1.51 -8.50
N TYR A 165 24.98 1.57 -8.57
CA TYR A 165 24.07 1.11 -7.52
C TYR A 165 23.45 -0.22 -7.95
N MET A 166 23.57 -1.25 -7.14
CA MET A 166 22.96 -2.54 -7.41
C MET A 166 21.87 -2.83 -6.39
N THR A 167 20.70 -3.22 -6.87
CA THR A 167 19.57 -3.61 -6.01
C THR A 167 18.84 -4.82 -6.59
N ALA A 168 18.08 -5.51 -5.76
CA ALA A 168 17.23 -6.63 -6.15
C ALA A 168 15.78 -6.34 -5.83
N GLY A 169 14.89 -6.84 -6.72
CA GLY A 169 13.45 -6.57 -6.69
C GLY A 169 13.07 -5.31 -7.46
N ALA A 170 12.22 -5.48 -8.49
CA ALA A 170 11.68 -4.39 -9.30
C ALA A 170 10.20 -4.06 -8.95
N GLY A 171 9.73 -4.52 -7.80
CA GLY A 171 8.38 -4.23 -7.28
C GLY A 171 8.16 -2.78 -6.88
N GLY A 172 7.08 -2.53 -6.13
CA GLY A 172 6.66 -1.18 -5.74
C GLY A 172 7.72 -0.36 -4.99
N MET A 173 8.60 -1.00 -4.24
CA MET A 173 9.70 -0.35 -3.53
C MET A 173 11.00 -0.40 -4.34
N GLY A 174 11.53 -1.59 -4.63
CA GLY A 174 12.84 -1.77 -5.26
C GLY A 174 12.94 -1.13 -6.64
N GLY A 175 11.89 -1.21 -7.46
CA GLY A 175 11.86 -0.65 -8.79
C GLY A 175 11.97 0.89 -8.86
N ASN A 176 11.75 1.58 -7.75
CA ASN A 176 11.84 3.04 -7.69
C ASN A 176 13.21 3.55 -7.24
N GLN A 177 14.03 2.67 -6.65
CA GLN A 177 15.36 3.03 -6.17
C GLN A 177 16.31 3.38 -7.32
N SER A 178 16.12 2.77 -8.49
CA SER A 178 16.87 3.09 -9.71
C SER A 178 16.71 4.56 -10.13
N TRP A 179 15.51 5.11 -10.01
CA TRP A 179 15.25 6.51 -10.29
C TRP A 179 16.05 7.45 -9.39
N ALA A 180 16.06 7.17 -8.08
CA ALA A 180 16.83 7.96 -7.13
C ALA A 180 18.32 7.97 -7.49
N MET A 181 18.88 6.80 -7.90
CA MET A 181 20.26 6.75 -8.35
C MET A 181 20.50 7.52 -9.66
N LYS A 182 19.60 7.42 -10.63
CA LYS A 182 19.62 8.17 -11.88
C LYS A 182 19.59 9.69 -11.63
N MET A 183 18.76 10.15 -10.68
CA MET A 183 18.69 11.57 -10.28
C MET A 183 20.01 12.10 -9.70
N HIS A 184 20.84 11.24 -9.14
CA HIS A 184 22.20 11.54 -8.68
C HIS A 184 23.27 11.40 -9.76
N GLY A 185 22.90 11.15 -11.01
CA GLY A 185 23.82 10.98 -12.14
C GLY A 185 24.55 9.65 -12.18
N GLY A 186 24.18 8.70 -11.33
CA GLY A 186 24.77 7.37 -11.32
C GLY A 186 24.02 6.36 -12.18
N VAL A 187 24.51 5.12 -12.21
CA VAL A 187 23.94 3.99 -12.93
C VAL A 187 23.33 3.00 -11.93
N ALA A 188 22.10 2.56 -12.17
CA ALA A 188 21.45 1.53 -11.37
C ALA A 188 21.35 0.21 -12.15
N ILE A 189 21.69 -0.89 -11.48
CA ILE A 189 21.46 -2.26 -11.95
C ILE A 189 20.39 -2.86 -11.04
N VAL A 190 19.25 -3.20 -11.62
CA VAL A 190 18.12 -3.82 -10.90
C VAL A 190 17.98 -5.27 -11.35
N VAL A 191 17.97 -6.18 -10.40
CA VAL A 191 17.79 -7.62 -10.65
C VAL A 191 16.44 -8.07 -10.09
N ASP A 192 15.67 -8.79 -10.88
CA ASP A 192 14.43 -9.42 -10.42
C ASP A 192 14.33 -10.85 -10.96
N ALA A 193 13.73 -11.75 -10.19
CA ALA A 193 13.48 -13.12 -10.61
C ALA A 193 12.32 -13.22 -11.60
N ASP A 194 11.44 -12.23 -11.64
CA ASP A 194 10.28 -12.19 -12.52
C ASP A 194 10.50 -11.21 -13.69
N ARG A 195 10.68 -11.78 -14.86
CA ARG A 195 10.85 -11.02 -16.10
C ARG A 195 9.65 -10.13 -16.44
N VAL A 196 8.45 -10.54 -16.07
CA VAL A 196 7.22 -9.77 -16.36
C VAL A 196 7.24 -8.44 -15.61
N ILE A 197 7.73 -8.43 -14.37
CA ILE A 197 7.91 -7.20 -13.59
C ILE A 197 8.91 -6.27 -14.25
N LEU A 198 10.06 -6.78 -14.72
CA LEU A 198 11.07 -5.97 -15.39
C LEU A 198 10.54 -5.35 -16.68
N GLU A 199 9.89 -6.12 -17.54
CA GLU A 199 9.29 -5.64 -18.80
C GLU A 199 8.21 -4.57 -18.53
N ARG A 200 7.40 -4.74 -17.50
CA ARG A 200 6.42 -3.75 -17.09
C ARG A 200 7.07 -2.46 -16.61
N ARG A 201 8.17 -2.53 -15.86
CA ARG A 201 8.91 -1.36 -15.40
C ARG A 201 9.55 -0.62 -16.56
N LYS A 202 10.11 -1.35 -17.52
CA LYS A 202 10.64 -0.80 -18.76
C LYS A 202 9.55 -0.09 -19.57
N SER A 203 8.38 -0.72 -19.76
CA SER A 203 7.27 -0.13 -20.53
C SER A 203 6.67 1.15 -19.90
N LYS A 204 6.99 1.42 -18.63
CA LYS A 204 6.56 2.61 -17.90
C LYS A 204 7.70 3.60 -17.63
N ASP A 205 8.81 3.47 -18.35
CA ASP A 205 10.00 4.35 -18.26
C ASP A 205 10.70 4.36 -16.89
N TYR A 206 10.49 3.32 -16.08
CA TYR A 206 11.22 3.16 -14.81
C TYR A 206 12.63 2.58 -15.02
N MET A 207 12.92 2.02 -16.18
CA MET A 207 14.20 1.46 -16.59
C MET A 207 14.49 1.82 -18.03
N ASP A 208 15.74 2.08 -18.34
CA ASP A 208 16.17 2.46 -19.70
C ASP A 208 16.35 1.22 -20.60
N VAL A 209 16.79 0.08 -20.05
CA VAL A 209 17.06 -1.17 -20.79
C VAL A 209 16.58 -2.39 -20.03
#